data_13ee938e9636f94941d7b324ea8ba68e
#
_entry.id   13ee938e9636f94941d7b324ea8ba68e
#
_cell.length_a   1.000
_cell.length_b   1.000
_cell.length_c   1.000
_cell.angle_alpha   90.00
_cell.angle_beta   90.00
_cell.angle_gamma   90.00
#
_symmetry.space_group_name_H-M   'P 1'
#
loop_
_entity.id
_entity.type
_entity.pdbx_description
1 polymer ?
#
loop_
_entity_poly.entity_id
_entity_poly.type
_entity_poly.pdbx_seq_one_letter_code
_entity_poly.pdbx_strand_id
1 'polypeptide(L)'
;IVTQMFFDNSKFFQFVDKCRAQGINVPIVPGLKPISTLKHLEMLPRTFSIDIPHELVKEIRSCKNNKEINQVGIEWCVAQSKELIAHGVPAVHYYTMGKSENIQEIVKQVF
;
A
#
# COMPACT_ATOMS: atom_id res chain seq x y z
N ILE A 1 -14.19 -2.92 8.48
CA ILE A 1 -14.00 -2.50 7.07
C ILE A 1 -12.53 -2.65 6.70
N VAL A 2 -12.26 -3.38 5.60
CA VAL A 2 -10.93 -3.44 5.00
C VAL A 2 -10.99 -2.62 3.70
N THR A 3 -10.07 -1.66 3.54
CA THR A 3 -10.08 -0.80 2.36
C THR A 3 -9.55 -1.51 1.13
N GLN A 4 -9.86 -0.99 -0.06
CA GLN A 4 -9.14 -1.34 -1.28
C GLN A 4 -7.67 -0.91 -1.10
N MET A 5 -6.76 -1.57 -1.82
CA MET A 5 -5.34 -1.22 -1.78
C MET A 5 -5.12 0.24 -2.21
N PHE A 6 -4.14 0.91 -1.61
CA PHE A 6 -3.77 2.28 -1.92
C PHE A 6 -2.26 2.48 -1.73
N PHE A 7 -1.72 3.55 -2.29
CA PHE A 7 -0.29 3.85 -2.25
C PHE A 7 0.02 5.22 -1.65
N ASP A 8 -1.01 5.99 -1.32
CA ASP A 8 -0.89 7.30 -0.70
C ASP A 8 -1.68 7.30 0.63
N ASN A 9 -0.94 7.31 1.75
CA ASN A 9 -1.55 7.26 3.06
C ASN A 9 -2.44 8.47 3.37
N SER A 10 -2.17 9.62 2.78
CA SER A 10 -2.99 10.80 3.02
C SER A 10 -4.45 10.58 2.59
N LYS A 11 -4.67 9.82 1.53
CA LYS A 11 -6.01 9.47 1.06
C LYS A 11 -6.72 8.55 2.04
N PHE A 12 -6.00 7.64 2.66
CA PHE A 12 -6.55 6.77 3.70
C PHE A 12 -6.98 7.60 4.92
N PHE A 13 -6.13 8.51 5.37
CA PHE A 13 -6.46 9.35 6.53
C PHE A 13 -7.69 10.23 6.26
N GLN A 14 -7.79 10.80 5.05
CA GLN A 14 -8.96 11.58 4.65
C GLN A 14 -10.23 10.72 4.64
N PHE A 15 -10.14 9.47 4.17
CA PHE A 15 -11.25 8.54 4.16
C PHE A 15 -11.73 8.23 5.58
N VAL A 16 -10.80 7.95 6.50
CA VAL A 16 -11.14 7.69 7.91
C VAL A 16 -11.81 8.90 8.52
N ASP A 17 -11.28 10.11 8.29
CA ASP A 17 -11.86 11.34 8.81
C ASP A 17 -13.29 11.55 8.31
N LYS A 18 -13.55 11.29 7.04
CA LYS A 18 -14.90 11.38 6.47
C LYS A 18 -15.84 10.37 7.11
N CYS A 19 -15.39 9.16 7.33
CA CYS A 19 -16.20 8.12 7.99
C CYS A 19 -16.57 8.54 9.41
N ARG A 20 -15.60 9.04 10.18
CA ARG A 20 -15.83 9.47 11.56
C ARG A 20 -16.77 10.67 11.63
N ALA A 21 -16.64 11.62 10.70
CA ALA A 21 -17.52 12.78 10.61
C ALA A 21 -18.98 12.41 10.33
N GLN A 22 -19.22 11.28 9.68
CA GLN A 22 -20.57 10.78 9.40
C GLN A 22 -21.08 9.80 10.46
N GLY A 23 -20.36 9.65 11.57
CA GLY A 23 -20.77 8.76 12.67
C GLY A 23 -20.44 7.29 12.46
N ILE A 24 -19.61 6.96 11.47
CA ILE A 24 -19.17 5.59 11.23
C ILE A 24 -17.96 5.34 12.14
N ASN A 25 -18.15 4.49 13.16
CA ASN A 25 -17.14 4.25 14.20
C ASN A 25 -16.56 2.82 14.18
N VAL A 26 -16.86 2.03 13.16
CA VAL A 26 -16.30 0.68 13.03
C VAL A 26 -14.79 0.73 12.78
N PRO A 27 -14.04 -0.33 13.14
CA PRO A 27 -12.62 -0.41 12.80
C PRO A 27 -12.42 -0.35 11.30
N ILE A 28 -11.44 0.45 10.86
CA ILE A 28 -11.07 0.58 9.45
C ILE A 28 -9.63 0.09 9.30
N VAL A 29 -9.47 -1.00 8.55
CA VAL A 29 -8.18 -1.67 8.35
C VAL A 29 -7.64 -1.27 6.98
N PRO A 30 -6.46 -0.62 6.92
CA PRO A 30 -5.86 -0.26 5.64
C PRO A 30 -5.39 -1.50 4.87
N GLY A 31 -5.68 -1.55 3.58
CA GLY A 31 -5.22 -2.59 2.67
C GLY A 31 -4.01 -2.11 1.88
N LEU A 32 -2.93 -2.85 1.92
CA LEU A 32 -1.70 -2.51 1.22
C LEU A 32 -1.27 -3.64 0.28
N LYS A 33 -0.59 -3.27 -0.80
CA LYS A 33 0.01 -4.23 -1.72
C LYS A 33 1.34 -3.69 -2.23
N PRO A 34 2.45 -4.42 -2.04
CA PRO A 34 3.72 -4.02 -2.63
C PRO A 34 3.69 -4.23 -4.15
N ILE A 35 4.18 -3.24 -4.89
CA ILE A 35 4.39 -3.39 -6.33
C ILE A 35 5.66 -4.20 -6.51
N SER A 36 5.62 -5.23 -7.36
CA SER A 36 6.78 -6.10 -7.59
C SER A 36 7.21 -6.18 -9.05
N THR A 37 6.39 -5.70 -9.98
CA THR A 37 6.70 -5.73 -11.42
C THR A 37 6.19 -4.48 -12.10
N LEU A 38 6.74 -4.20 -13.29
CA LEU A 38 6.26 -3.10 -14.13
C LEU A 38 4.79 -3.29 -14.54
N LYS A 39 4.37 -4.53 -14.71
CA LYS A 39 2.97 -4.88 -15.01
C LYS A 39 2.02 -4.35 -13.96
N HIS A 40 2.38 -4.41 -12.68
CA HIS A 40 1.55 -3.88 -11.60
C HIS A 40 1.31 -2.38 -11.77
N LEU A 41 2.35 -1.63 -12.18
CA LEU A 41 2.23 -0.20 -12.38
C LEU A 41 1.18 0.16 -13.44
N GLU A 42 1.03 -0.66 -14.47
CA GLU A 42 0.08 -0.44 -15.55
C GLU A 42 -1.29 -1.03 -15.24
N MET A 43 -1.32 -2.22 -14.63
CA MET A 43 -2.54 -2.98 -14.39
C MET A 43 -3.38 -2.44 -13.22
N LEU A 44 -2.75 -2.07 -12.11
CA LEU A 44 -3.48 -1.72 -10.89
C LEU A 44 -4.40 -0.50 -11.07
N PRO A 45 -3.95 0.62 -11.66
CA PRO A 45 -4.86 1.75 -11.89
C PRO A 45 -6.03 1.39 -12.79
N ARG A 46 -5.80 0.53 -13.77
CA ARG A 46 -6.79 0.14 -14.76
C ARG A 46 -7.85 -0.81 -14.20
N THR A 47 -7.40 -1.82 -13.44
CA THR A 47 -8.26 -2.87 -12.90
C THR A 47 -9.03 -2.43 -11.66
N PHE A 48 -8.41 -1.65 -10.79
CA PHE A 48 -8.94 -1.31 -9.47
C PHE A 48 -9.23 0.18 -9.29
N SER A 49 -9.08 1.00 -10.31
CA SER A 49 -9.28 2.46 -10.25
C SER A 49 -8.45 3.11 -9.12
N ILE A 50 -7.20 2.71 -9.03
CA ILE A 50 -6.27 3.16 -7.98
C ILE A 50 -5.30 4.19 -8.53
N ASP A 51 -5.08 5.27 -7.79
CA ASP A 51 -4.04 6.24 -8.11
C ASP A 51 -2.70 5.81 -7.53
N ILE A 52 -1.66 5.86 -8.34
CA ILE A 52 -0.30 5.59 -7.89
C ILE A 52 0.44 6.93 -7.81
N PRO A 53 1.05 7.28 -6.65
CA PRO A 53 1.76 8.53 -6.51
C PRO A 53 2.85 8.72 -7.57
N HIS A 54 2.97 9.93 -8.08
CA HIS A 54 3.95 10.24 -9.13
C HIS A 54 5.39 9.88 -8.72
N GLU A 55 5.73 10.09 -7.47
CA GLU A 55 7.05 9.76 -6.94
C GLU A 55 7.35 8.27 -7.02
N LEU A 56 6.35 7.44 -6.70
CA LEU A 56 6.49 5.98 -6.79
C LEU A 56 6.62 5.55 -8.25
N VAL A 57 5.79 6.10 -9.13
CA VAL A 57 5.85 5.82 -10.59
C VAL A 57 7.24 6.15 -11.13
N LYS A 58 7.76 7.32 -10.79
CA LYS A 58 9.07 7.78 -11.24
C LYS A 58 10.19 6.84 -10.77
N GLU A 59 10.14 6.44 -9.51
CA GLU A 59 11.13 5.55 -8.92
C GLU A 59 11.11 4.16 -9.58
N ILE A 60 9.91 3.61 -9.80
CA ILE A 60 9.75 2.31 -10.48
C ILE A 60 10.25 2.37 -11.93
N ARG A 61 9.94 3.45 -12.66
CA ARG A 61 10.36 3.60 -14.05
C ARG A 61 11.87 3.80 -14.19
N SER A 62 12.56 4.21 -13.14
CA SER A 62 14.03 4.31 -13.14
C SER A 62 14.74 2.99 -12.87
N CYS A 63 13.99 1.96 -12.47
CA CYS A 63 14.54 0.64 -12.20
C CYS A 63 14.93 -0.08 -13.50
N LYS A 64 15.98 -0.89 -13.43
CA LYS A 64 16.52 -1.61 -14.60
C LYS A 64 15.85 -2.97 -14.81
N ASN A 65 15.31 -3.58 -13.75
CA ASN A 65 14.73 -4.92 -13.81
C ASN A 65 13.69 -5.09 -12.70
N ASN A 66 12.96 -6.22 -12.72
CA ASN A 66 11.94 -6.50 -11.74
C ASN A 66 12.46 -6.67 -10.32
N LYS A 67 13.70 -7.10 -10.16
CA LYS A 67 14.32 -7.22 -8.83
C LYS A 67 14.43 -5.86 -8.14
N GLU A 68 14.84 -4.83 -8.88
CA GLU A 68 14.89 -3.46 -8.35
C GLU A 68 13.50 -2.92 -8.07
N ILE A 69 12.53 -3.17 -8.96
CA ILE A 69 11.14 -2.76 -8.78
C ILE A 69 10.57 -3.40 -7.52
N ASN A 70 10.82 -4.68 -7.32
CA ASN A 70 10.38 -5.42 -6.14
C ASN A 70 10.91 -4.77 -4.86
N GLN A 71 12.18 -4.37 -4.86
CA GLN A 71 12.79 -3.72 -3.69
C GLN A 71 12.16 -2.35 -3.41
N VAL A 72 11.91 -1.56 -4.45
CA VAL A 72 11.21 -0.26 -4.31
C VAL A 72 9.81 -0.47 -3.74
N GLY A 73 9.09 -1.47 -4.25
CA GLY A 73 7.74 -1.79 -3.76
C GLY A 73 7.74 -2.19 -2.29
N ILE A 74 8.71 -2.99 -1.86
CA ILE A 74 8.86 -3.40 -0.45
C ILE A 74 9.13 -2.16 0.41
N GLU A 75 10.08 -1.32 0.02
CA GLU A 75 10.45 -0.12 0.78
C GLU A 75 9.27 0.85 0.92
N TRP A 76 8.53 1.07 -0.16
CA TRP A 76 7.34 1.92 -0.14
C TRP A 76 6.29 1.37 0.82
N CYS A 77 6.02 0.06 0.74
CA CYS A 77 5.02 -0.59 1.59
C CYS A 77 5.45 -0.59 3.07
N VAL A 78 6.73 -0.77 3.36
CA VAL A 78 7.27 -0.66 4.72
C VAL A 78 7.05 0.75 5.27
N ALA A 79 7.37 1.78 4.48
CA ALA A 79 7.17 3.16 4.89
C ALA A 79 5.68 3.47 5.15
N GLN A 80 4.79 3.03 4.27
CA GLN A 80 3.34 3.16 4.48
C GLN A 80 2.90 2.47 5.77
N SER A 81 3.34 1.24 5.99
CA SER A 81 2.96 0.44 7.16
C SER A 81 3.38 1.12 8.46
N LYS A 82 4.61 1.60 8.53
CA LYS A 82 5.14 2.28 9.73
C LYS A 82 4.35 3.56 10.04
N GLU A 83 4.04 4.35 9.04
CA GLU A 83 3.25 5.57 9.22
C GLU A 83 1.82 5.25 9.69
N LEU A 84 1.18 4.26 9.09
CA LEU A 84 -0.17 3.85 9.46
C LEU A 84 -0.22 3.36 10.91
N ILE A 85 0.75 2.55 11.32
CA ILE A 85 0.85 2.04 12.68
C ILE A 85 1.07 3.20 13.67
N ALA A 86 1.92 4.16 13.31
CA ALA A 86 2.16 5.35 14.13
C ALA A 86 0.89 6.19 14.33
N HIS A 87 -0.04 6.15 13.37
CA HIS A 87 -1.34 6.82 13.47
C HIS A 87 -2.40 5.99 14.19
N GLY A 88 -2.06 4.80 14.69
CA GLY A 88 -2.94 4.02 15.55
C GLY A 88 -3.96 3.15 14.84
N VAL A 89 -3.70 2.70 13.60
CA VAL A 89 -4.60 1.77 12.93
C VAL A 89 -4.69 0.45 13.70
N PRO A 90 -5.87 -0.22 13.71
CA PRO A 90 -6.05 -1.45 14.49
C PRO A 90 -5.29 -2.65 13.93
N ALA A 91 -5.08 -2.68 12.62
CA ALA A 91 -4.36 -3.76 11.92
C ALA A 91 -4.00 -3.27 10.52
N VAL A 92 -3.17 -4.01 9.82
CA VAL A 92 -2.84 -3.77 8.41
C VAL A 92 -3.13 -5.05 7.63
N HIS A 93 -3.86 -4.94 6.53
CA HIS A 93 -4.15 -6.05 5.63
C HIS A 93 -3.23 -5.97 4.42
N TYR A 94 -2.54 -7.07 4.08
CA TYR A 94 -1.67 -7.12 2.91
C TYR A 94 -2.27 -8.04 1.85
N TYR A 95 -2.41 -7.51 0.63
CA TYR A 95 -2.85 -8.28 -0.53
C TYR A 95 -1.64 -8.97 -1.15
N THR A 96 -1.60 -10.29 -1.19
CA THR A 96 -0.45 -11.06 -1.64
C THR A 96 -0.48 -11.44 -3.12
N MET A 97 -1.65 -11.57 -3.68
CA MET A 97 -1.89 -12.04 -5.06
C MET A 97 -1.11 -13.32 -5.40
N GLY A 98 -1.05 -14.24 -4.44
CA GLY A 98 -0.46 -15.55 -4.62
C GLY A 98 1.03 -15.67 -4.32
N LYS A 99 1.70 -14.56 -3.98
CA LYS A 99 3.13 -14.57 -3.61
C LYS A 99 3.30 -13.91 -2.25
N SER A 100 4.00 -14.59 -1.34
CA SER A 100 4.13 -14.14 0.05
C SER A 100 5.53 -13.67 0.45
N GLU A 101 6.55 -13.84 -0.39
CA GLU A 101 7.93 -13.47 -0.04
C GLU A 101 8.07 -11.99 0.29
N ASN A 102 7.45 -11.13 -0.51
CA ASN A 102 7.47 -9.68 -0.29
C ASN A 102 6.83 -9.33 1.04
N ILE A 103 5.70 -9.96 1.34
CA ILE A 103 4.96 -9.70 2.58
C ILE A 103 5.78 -10.16 3.78
N GLN A 104 6.45 -11.31 3.69
CA GLN A 104 7.32 -11.79 4.75
C GLN A 104 8.44 -10.80 5.05
N GLU A 105 9.06 -10.24 4.03
CA GLU A 105 10.11 -9.23 4.19
C GLU A 105 9.59 -7.95 4.83
N ILE A 106 8.41 -7.50 4.39
CA ILE A 106 7.75 -6.32 4.95
C ILE A 106 7.43 -6.54 6.43
N VAL A 107 6.85 -7.68 6.77
CA VAL A 107 6.48 -8.01 8.15
C VAL A 107 7.72 -8.02 9.06
N LYS A 108 8.84 -8.55 8.59
CA LYS A 108 10.09 -8.54 9.34
C LYS A 108 10.58 -7.13 9.66
N GLN A 109 10.42 -6.19 8.73
CA GLN A 109 10.89 -4.83 8.92
C GLN A 109 9.93 -3.96 9.73
N VAL A 110 8.64 -4.28 9.73
CA VAL A 110 7.59 -3.47 10.39
C VAL A 110 7.26 -4.01 11.77
N PHE A 111 7.19 -5.30 11.91
CA PHE A 111 6.80 -6.00 13.12
C PHE A 111 7.96 -6.84 13.65
#